data_94d4cea471bfa0c04c5e0eaf804286cd
#
_entry.id   94d4cea471bfa0c04c5e0eaf804286cd
#
_cell.length_a   1.000
_cell.length_b   1.000
_cell.length_c   1.000
_cell.angle_alpha   90.00
_cell.angle_beta   90.00
_cell.angle_gamma   90.00
#
_symmetry.space_group_name_H-M   'P 1'
#
loop_
_entity.id
_entity.type
_entity.pdbx_description
1 polymer ?
#
loop_
_entity_poly.entity_id
_entity_poly.type
_entity_poly.pdbx_seq_one_letter_code
_entity_poly.pdbx_strand_id
1 'polypeptide(L)'
;MKQHQIVIDVNKCVGCGLCSKVCVAHNLEIKNKKAGKVMDSCIMCGQCSAVCPKEAIALEGFDDCQIEKTEDIRLNPDAVLHTIRFRRSVRNFKKTKIPQEVVDQILEAGRLTHTAKNMQDVSFVVLDKEKDRIEKMADRKS
;
A
#
# COMPACT_ATOMS: atom_id res chain seq x y z
N MET A 1 -17.61 -0.22 -2.95
CA MET A 1 -16.34 0.27 -2.37
C MET A 1 -16.27 -0.22 -0.95
N LYS A 2 -15.21 -0.96 -0.56
CA LYS A 2 -14.98 -1.29 0.84
C LYS A 2 -14.67 0.02 1.58
N GLN A 3 -15.38 0.29 2.65
CA GLN A 3 -15.11 1.47 3.48
C GLN A 3 -13.89 1.19 4.34
N HIS A 4 -12.79 1.85 4.03
CA HIS A 4 -11.58 1.79 4.85
C HIS A 4 -11.80 2.58 6.14
N GLN A 5 -11.46 2.01 7.28
CA GLN A 5 -11.59 2.71 8.55
C GLN A 5 -10.49 2.35 9.54
N ILE A 6 -10.22 3.30 10.44
CA ILE A 6 -9.35 3.08 11.60
C ILE A 6 -10.20 2.48 12.72
N VAL A 7 -9.74 1.36 13.26
CA VAL A 7 -10.32 0.74 14.45
C VAL A 7 -9.34 0.88 15.61
N ILE A 8 -9.83 1.31 16.77
CA ILE A 8 -9.03 1.53 17.97
C ILE A 8 -9.52 0.62 19.07
N ASP A 9 -8.66 -0.31 19.50
CA ASP A 9 -8.91 -1.12 20.69
C ASP A 9 -8.62 -0.29 21.95
N VAL A 10 -9.69 0.19 22.56
CA VAL A 10 -9.59 1.02 23.78
C VAL A 10 -9.01 0.27 24.96
N ASN A 11 -9.08 -1.07 24.99
CA ASN A 11 -8.53 -1.87 26.09
C ASN A 11 -7.01 -1.94 26.00
N LYS A 12 -6.47 -2.06 24.78
CA LYS A 12 -5.02 -2.03 24.53
C LYS A 12 -4.43 -0.63 24.57
N CYS A 13 -5.22 0.40 24.27
CA CYS A 13 -4.75 1.77 24.19
C CYS A 13 -4.33 2.30 25.57
N VAL A 14 -3.13 2.82 25.68
CA VAL A 14 -2.58 3.44 26.92
C VAL A 14 -2.56 4.97 26.88
N GLY A 15 -3.05 5.57 25.79
CA GLY A 15 -3.15 7.03 25.67
C GLY A 15 -1.81 7.76 25.51
N CYS A 16 -0.77 7.10 24.99
CA CYS A 16 0.58 7.68 24.88
C CYS A 16 0.70 8.84 23.88
N GLY A 17 -0.28 9.03 22.97
CA GLY A 17 -0.33 10.15 22.03
C GLY A 17 0.54 10.02 20.78
N LEU A 18 1.30 8.93 20.59
CA LEU A 18 2.15 8.75 19.42
C LEU A 18 1.34 8.79 18.11
N CYS A 19 0.20 8.10 18.08
CA CYS A 19 -0.67 8.06 16.91
C CYS A 19 -1.21 9.44 16.50
N SER A 20 -1.55 10.27 17.48
CA SER A 20 -1.99 11.66 17.24
C SER A 20 -0.85 12.53 16.69
N LYS A 21 0.37 12.36 17.19
CA LYS A 21 1.55 13.13 16.74
C LYS A 21 1.94 12.84 15.30
N VAL A 22 1.83 11.60 14.84
CA VAL A 22 2.22 11.21 13.46
C VAL A 22 1.11 11.38 12.44
N CYS A 23 -0.12 11.66 12.87
CA CYS A 23 -1.25 11.79 11.97
C CYS A 23 -1.20 13.13 11.24
N VAL A 24 -0.74 13.13 9.99
CA VAL A 24 -0.67 14.34 9.15
C VAL A 24 -2.05 14.91 8.80
N ALA A 25 -3.10 14.08 8.88
CA ALA A 25 -4.49 14.52 8.68
C ALA A 25 -5.15 15.03 9.98
N HIS A 26 -4.43 15.03 11.11
CA HIS A 26 -4.95 15.40 12.43
C HIS A 26 -6.25 14.69 12.81
N ASN A 27 -6.41 13.45 12.34
CA ASN A 27 -7.63 12.67 12.53
C ASN A 27 -7.66 11.85 13.83
N LEU A 28 -6.65 11.97 14.67
CA LEU A 28 -6.56 11.26 15.93
C LEU A 28 -6.28 12.23 17.07
N GLU A 29 -7.03 12.10 18.16
CA GLU A 29 -6.84 12.87 19.39
C GLU A 29 -6.79 11.94 20.60
N ILE A 30 -6.28 12.49 21.71
CA ILE A 30 -6.30 11.78 23.00
C ILE A 30 -7.32 12.45 23.90
N LYS A 31 -8.38 11.72 24.24
CA LYS A 31 -9.38 12.11 25.23
C LYS A 31 -9.47 11.05 26.32
N ASN A 32 -9.56 11.45 27.58
CA ASN A 32 -9.65 10.54 28.73
C ASN A 32 -8.58 9.44 28.74
N LYS A 33 -7.34 9.81 28.36
CA LYS A 33 -6.20 8.86 28.25
C LYS A 33 -6.41 7.73 27.22
N LYS A 34 -7.24 7.94 26.22
CA LYS A 34 -7.50 7.00 25.12
C LYS A 34 -7.46 7.75 23.80
N ALA A 35 -7.01 7.05 22.75
CA ALA A 35 -7.07 7.57 21.39
C ALA A 35 -8.51 7.51 20.87
N GLY A 36 -8.91 8.53 20.12
CA GLY A 36 -10.19 8.61 19.43
C GLY A 36 -10.06 9.23 18.04
N LYS A 37 -11.00 8.93 17.16
CA LYS A 37 -11.11 9.57 15.84
C LYS A 37 -11.77 10.95 15.99
N VAL A 38 -11.29 11.92 15.20
CA VAL A 38 -11.88 13.26 15.07
C VAL A 38 -12.82 13.35 13.88
N MET A 39 -12.47 12.68 12.78
CA MET A 39 -13.20 12.69 11.52
C MET A 39 -13.33 11.29 10.94
N ASP A 40 -14.28 11.09 10.01
CA ASP A 40 -14.40 9.83 9.28
C ASP A 40 -13.47 9.74 8.06
N SER A 41 -12.91 10.87 7.61
CA SER A 41 -11.95 10.89 6.51
C SER A 41 -10.55 10.52 6.98
N CYS A 42 -9.93 9.52 6.35
CA CYS A 42 -8.57 9.08 6.63
C CYS A 42 -7.81 8.90 5.31
N ILE A 43 -6.55 9.32 5.26
CA ILE A 43 -5.65 9.07 4.11
C ILE A 43 -5.06 7.66 4.10
N MET A 44 -5.41 6.84 5.05
CA MET A 44 -5.05 5.41 5.16
C MET A 44 -3.53 5.12 5.03
N CYS A 45 -2.70 6.02 5.52
CA CYS A 45 -1.24 5.92 5.40
C CYS A 45 -0.58 4.90 6.36
N GLY A 46 -1.32 4.35 7.34
CA GLY A 46 -0.83 3.35 8.27
C GLY A 46 0.09 3.83 9.40
N GLN A 47 0.54 5.09 9.39
CA GLN A 47 1.50 5.62 10.37
C GLN A 47 1.07 5.42 11.82
N CYS A 48 -0.20 5.64 12.13
CA CYS A 48 -0.74 5.49 13.48
C CYS A 48 -0.70 4.04 13.99
N SER A 49 -0.91 3.06 13.11
CA SER A 49 -0.78 1.64 13.42
C SER A 49 0.69 1.25 13.61
N ALA A 50 1.57 1.69 12.69
CA ALA A 50 3.00 1.37 12.74
C ALA A 50 3.70 1.87 14.01
N VAL A 51 3.32 3.06 14.54
CA VAL A 51 3.96 3.62 15.74
C VAL A 51 3.32 3.16 17.05
N CYS A 52 2.24 2.40 17.01
CA CYS A 52 1.53 2.02 18.22
C CYS A 52 2.24 0.90 18.99
N PRO A 53 2.85 1.15 20.16
CA PRO A 53 3.62 0.14 20.88
C PRO A 53 2.74 -0.93 21.54
N LYS A 54 1.41 -0.73 21.53
CA LYS A 54 0.42 -1.65 22.09
C LYS A 54 -0.44 -2.30 21.03
N GLU A 55 -0.14 -2.05 19.75
CA GLU A 55 -0.93 -2.58 18.62
C GLU A 55 -2.44 -2.36 18.80
N ALA A 56 -2.77 -1.18 19.35
CA ALA A 56 -4.15 -0.80 19.67
C ALA A 56 -4.88 -0.19 18.47
N ILE A 57 -4.22 -0.03 17.32
CA ILE A 57 -4.81 0.58 16.12
C ILE A 57 -4.67 -0.39 14.96
N ALA A 58 -5.79 -0.70 14.35
CA ALA A 58 -5.88 -1.47 13.11
C ALA A 58 -6.50 -0.65 11.97
N LEU A 59 -6.17 -1.01 10.74
CA LEU A 59 -6.79 -0.47 9.54
C LEU A 59 -7.67 -1.54 8.94
N GLU A 60 -8.98 -1.36 8.96
CA GLU A 60 -9.93 -2.27 8.32
C GLU A 60 -10.20 -1.87 6.87
N GLY A 61 -10.54 -2.88 6.05
CA GLY A 61 -10.83 -2.70 4.63
C GLY A 61 -9.64 -2.98 3.70
N PHE A 62 -8.45 -3.25 4.25
CA PHE A 62 -7.34 -3.84 3.51
C PHE A 62 -7.34 -5.35 3.78
N ASP A 63 -7.47 -6.14 2.73
CA ASP A 63 -7.26 -7.58 2.82
C ASP A 63 -5.75 -7.80 3.01
N ASP A 64 -5.35 -8.50 4.04
CA ASP A 64 -3.97 -8.98 4.32
C ASP A 64 -2.89 -7.91 4.55
N CYS A 65 -3.23 -6.69 4.91
CA CYS A 65 -2.21 -5.71 5.28
C CYS A 65 -1.59 -6.02 6.64
N GLN A 66 -0.69 -6.97 6.67
CA GLN A 66 0.33 -6.96 7.70
C GLN A 66 1.26 -5.78 7.40
N ILE A 67 1.26 -4.78 8.27
CA ILE A 67 2.26 -3.72 8.20
C ILE A 67 3.57 -4.36 8.64
N GLU A 68 4.44 -4.61 7.67
CA GLU A 68 5.77 -5.13 7.95
C GLU A 68 6.54 -4.11 8.79
N LYS A 69 7.19 -4.59 9.84
CA LYS A 69 8.04 -3.74 10.68
C LYS A 69 9.41 -3.61 10.03
N THR A 70 9.95 -2.40 9.99
CA THR A 70 11.25 -2.11 9.36
C THR A 70 12.42 -2.87 9.95
N GLU A 71 12.28 -3.47 11.12
CA GLU A 71 13.29 -4.29 11.77
C GLU A 71 13.58 -5.59 11.02
N ASP A 72 12.62 -6.08 10.25
CA ASP A 72 12.69 -7.37 9.56
C ASP A 72 13.25 -7.25 8.12
N ILE A 73 13.32 -6.03 7.57
CA ILE A 73 13.74 -5.82 6.18
C ILE A 73 14.95 -4.88 6.12
N ARG A 74 16.13 -5.48 5.85
CA ARG A 74 17.34 -4.71 5.54
C ARG A 74 17.63 -4.79 4.05
N LEU A 75 17.16 -3.80 3.30
CA LEU A 75 17.55 -3.64 1.91
C LEU A 75 19.03 -3.21 1.85
N ASN A 76 19.82 -3.91 1.03
CA ASN A 76 21.17 -3.46 0.72
C ASN A 76 21.09 -2.22 -0.18
N PRO A 77 21.55 -1.02 0.27
CA PRO A 77 21.46 0.21 -0.51
C PRO A 77 22.16 0.11 -1.87
N ASP A 78 23.30 -0.57 -1.94
CA ASP A 78 24.07 -0.73 -3.18
C ASP A 78 23.31 -1.62 -4.18
N ALA A 79 22.64 -2.67 -3.73
CA ALA A 79 21.82 -3.53 -4.59
C ALA A 79 20.63 -2.76 -5.17
N VAL A 80 19.97 -1.93 -4.37
CA VAL A 80 18.87 -1.06 -4.84
C VAL A 80 19.39 -0.06 -5.87
N LEU A 81 20.50 0.62 -5.56
CA LEU A 81 21.10 1.60 -6.45
C LEU A 81 21.60 0.96 -7.76
N HIS A 82 22.17 -0.24 -7.68
CA HIS A 82 22.57 -1.02 -8.86
C HIS A 82 21.38 -1.36 -9.74
N THR A 83 20.27 -1.80 -9.16
CA THR A 83 19.03 -2.09 -9.89
C THR A 83 18.51 -0.86 -10.63
N ILE A 84 18.51 0.31 -9.99
CA ILE A 84 18.09 1.58 -10.60
C ILE A 84 19.03 1.95 -11.76
N ARG A 85 20.34 1.81 -11.60
CA ARG A 85 21.34 2.12 -12.64
C ARG A 85 21.31 1.15 -13.80
N PHE A 86 21.07 -0.13 -13.54
CA PHE A 86 21.04 -1.19 -14.54
C PHE A 86 19.78 -1.14 -15.42
N ARG A 87 18.69 -0.58 -14.92
CA ARG A 87 17.41 -0.51 -15.62
C ARG A 87 17.55 0.09 -17.03
N ARG A 88 17.01 -0.58 -18.02
CA ARG A 88 16.95 -0.14 -19.43
C ARG A 88 15.54 -0.32 -19.98
N SER A 89 15.19 0.48 -20.97
CA SER A 89 13.95 0.27 -21.74
C SER A 89 14.12 -0.92 -22.69
N VAL A 90 13.55 -2.04 -22.31
CA VAL A 90 13.55 -3.26 -23.15
C VAL A 90 12.39 -3.17 -24.14
N ARG A 91 12.65 -3.33 -25.44
CA ARG A 91 11.64 -3.29 -26.51
C ARG A 91 11.52 -4.59 -27.29
N ASN A 92 12.51 -5.49 -27.15
CA ASN A 92 12.49 -6.82 -27.76
C ASN A 92 12.30 -7.86 -26.66
N PHE A 93 11.18 -8.56 -26.70
CA PHE A 93 10.81 -9.54 -25.69
C PHE A 93 10.96 -10.96 -26.24
N LYS A 94 11.32 -11.89 -25.37
CA LYS A 94 11.32 -13.32 -25.68
C LYS A 94 9.87 -13.79 -25.88
N LYS A 95 9.67 -14.73 -26.83
CA LYS A 95 8.35 -15.34 -27.07
C LYS A 95 8.07 -16.53 -26.14
N THR A 96 8.56 -16.47 -24.92
CA THR A 96 8.33 -17.50 -23.89
C THR A 96 7.18 -17.10 -22.99
N LYS A 97 6.36 -18.07 -22.60
CA LYS A 97 5.28 -17.84 -21.63
C LYS A 97 5.89 -17.42 -20.30
N ILE A 98 5.32 -16.38 -19.69
CA ILE A 98 5.71 -15.94 -18.35
C ILE A 98 5.09 -16.90 -17.33
N PRO A 99 5.84 -17.45 -16.36
CA PRO A 99 5.29 -18.24 -15.27
C PRO A 99 4.25 -17.45 -14.47
N GLN A 100 3.20 -18.11 -14.00
CA GLN A 100 2.12 -17.44 -13.28
C GLN A 100 2.63 -16.76 -12.00
N GLU A 101 3.57 -17.37 -11.29
CA GLU A 101 4.16 -16.81 -10.07
C GLU A 101 4.82 -15.44 -10.33
N VAL A 102 5.45 -15.26 -11.50
CA VAL A 102 6.06 -13.97 -11.88
C VAL A 102 4.99 -12.91 -12.18
N VAL A 103 3.89 -13.32 -12.83
CA VAL A 103 2.75 -12.44 -13.07
C VAL A 103 2.15 -11.98 -11.74
N ASP A 104 1.94 -12.91 -10.81
CA ASP A 104 1.38 -12.64 -9.49
C ASP A 104 2.27 -11.69 -8.68
N GLN A 105 3.60 -11.88 -8.71
CA GLN A 105 4.55 -10.97 -8.08
C GLN A 105 4.48 -9.54 -8.65
N ILE A 106 4.34 -9.40 -9.98
CA ILE A 106 4.22 -8.08 -10.62
C ILE A 106 2.90 -7.41 -10.22
N LEU A 107 1.81 -8.16 -10.19
CA LEU A 107 0.51 -7.66 -9.75
C LEU A 107 0.54 -7.21 -8.30
N GLU A 108 1.18 -8.00 -7.43
CA GLU A 108 1.34 -7.66 -6.02
C GLU A 108 2.19 -6.40 -5.82
N ALA A 109 3.30 -6.26 -6.56
CA ALA A 109 4.09 -5.04 -6.53
C ALA A 109 3.28 -3.81 -6.96
N GLY A 110 2.42 -3.97 -7.98
CA GLY A 110 1.48 -2.93 -8.41
C GLY A 110 0.45 -2.59 -7.35
N ARG A 111 -0.12 -3.62 -6.70
CA ARG A 111 -1.09 -3.46 -5.62
C ARG A 111 -0.53 -2.70 -4.41
N LEU A 112 0.73 -2.97 -4.05
CA LEU A 112 1.42 -2.33 -2.93
C LEU A 112 1.92 -0.91 -3.25
N THR A 113 1.88 -0.50 -4.52
CA THR A 113 2.32 0.84 -4.92
C THR A 113 1.35 1.90 -4.37
N HIS A 114 1.91 2.97 -3.82
CA HIS A 114 1.13 4.07 -3.27
C HIS A 114 0.27 4.76 -4.33
N THR A 115 -0.97 5.03 -3.98
CA THR A 115 -1.90 5.83 -4.78
C THR A 115 -2.24 7.15 -4.08
N ALA A 116 -2.89 8.08 -4.79
CA ALA A 116 -3.35 9.32 -4.19
C ALA A 116 -4.27 9.05 -2.99
N LYS A 117 -3.98 9.67 -1.85
CA LYS A 117 -4.65 9.40 -0.55
C LYS A 117 -4.64 7.92 -0.14
N ASN A 118 -3.75 7.13 -0.72
CA ASN A 118 -3.67 5.67 -0.53
C ASN A 118 -5.03 4.95 -0.74
N MET A 119 -5.83 5.42 -1.70
CA MET A 119 -7.16 4.86 -1.96
C MET A 119 -7.13 3.45 -2.51
N GLN A 120 -6.04 3.06 -3.16
CA GLN A 120 -5.78 1.74 -3.74
C GLN A 120 -6.96 1.21 -4.59
N ASP A 121 -7.61 2.10 -5.32
CA ASP A 121 -8.76 1.84 -6.18
C ASP A 121 -8.37 1.48 -7.61
N VAL A 122 -7.14 1.04 -7.79
CA VAL A 122 -6.60 0.58 -9.08
C VAL A 122 -6.95 -0.89 -9.31
N SER A 123 -7.39 -1.20 -10.51
CA SER A 123 -7.63 -2.57 -10.97
C SER A 123 -6.64 -2.94 -12.06
N PHE A 124 -6.16 -4.18 -12.03
CA PHE A 124 -5.24 -4.72 -13.02
C PHE A 124 -5.95 -5.77 -13.87
N VAL A 125 -5.74 -5.70 -15.18
CA VAL A 125 -6.22 -6.70 -16.13
C VAL A 125 -5.02 -7.25 -16.88
N VAL A 126 -4.78 -8.55 -16.77
CA VAL A 126 -3.72 -9.24 -17.52
C VAL A 126 -4.28 -9.70 -18.85
N LEU A 127 -3.66 -9.27 -19.95
CA LEU A 127 -4.06 -9.61 -21.30
C LEU A 127 -3.03 -10.58 -21.91
N ASP A 128 -3.52 -11.68 -22.46
CA ASP A 128 -2.71 -12.65 -23.22
C ASP A 128 -3.19 -12.69 -24.69
N LYS A 129 -4.28 -13.39 -24.97
CA LYS A 129 -4.77 -13.64 -26.34
C LYS A 129 -5.45 -12.43 -26.98
N GLU A 130 -6.06 -11.57 -26.20
CA GLU A 130 -6.84 -10.42 -26.68
C GLU A 130 -6.02 -9.10 -26.70
N LYS A 131 -4.69 -9.19 -26.53
CA LYS A 131 -3.81 -8.02 -26.44
C LYS A 131 -4.01 -7.07 -27.62
N ASP A 132 -3.90 -7.59 -28.86
CA ASP A 132 -3.97 -6.76 -30.09
C ASP A 132 -5.33 -6.09 -30.27
N ARG A 133 -6.41 -6.74 -29.81
CA ARG A 133 -7.76 -6.19 -29.85
C ARG A 133 -7.89 -5.02 -28.87
N ILE A 134 -7.45 -5.21 -27.64
CA ILE A 134 -7.51 -4.18 -26.60
C ILE A 134 -6.59 -3.01 -26.95
N GLU A 135 -5.39 -3.27 -27.48
CA GLU A 135 -4.46 -2.25 -27.94
C GLU A 135 -5.09 -1.34 -29.00
N LYS A 136 -5.76 -1.92 -29.99
CA LYS A 136 -6.52 -1.16 -31.01
C LYS A 136 -7.67 -0.34 -30.43
N MET A 137 -8.35 -0.86 -29.41
CA MET A 137 -9.45 -0.13 -28.73
C MET A 137 -8.92 1.01 -27.86
N ALA A 138 -7.74 0.83 -27.26
CA ALA A 138 -7.08 1.80 -26.40
C ALA A 138 -6.23 2.82 -27.18
N ASP A 139 -6.11 2.66 -28.52
CA ASP A 139 -5.30 3.53 -29.36
C ASP A 139 -5.83 4.97 -29.29
N ARG A 140 -5.28 5.67 -28.33
CA ARG A 140 -5.35 7.13 -28.28
C ARG A 140 -4.27 7.64 -29.22
N LYS A 141 -4.68 8.22 -30.32
CA LYS A 141 -3.79 8.99 -31.17
C LYS A 141 -3.01 9.95 -30.28
N SER A 142 -1.76 9.64 -30.03
CA SER A 142 -0.78 10.56 -29.46
C SER A 142 -0.46 11.65 -30.46
#